data_2883cc944bedb0626baf318d2380ab00
#
_entry.id   2883cc944bedb0626baf318d2380ab00
#
_cell.length_a   1.000
_cell.length_b   1.000
_cell.length_c   1.000
_cell.angle_alpha   90.00
_cell.angle_beta   90.00
_cell.angle_gamma   90.00
#
_symmetry.space_group_name_H-M   'P 1'
#
loop_
_entity.id
_entity.type
_entity.pdbx_description
1 polymer ?
#
loop_
_entity_poly.entity_id
_entity_poly.type
_entity_poly.pdbx_seq_one_letter_code
_entity_poly.pdbx_strand_id
1 'polypeptide(L)'
;MKILQLGKFYPIEGGVEKVMLDLTTGLSARGIDCDMLCASMKPQQIQLNNHGRLFGVKALKKIAATMISPSMVWTLRKIAKEYDLIHVHHPDPMACLALFCSGFKGKVVLHWHSDILKQKSLLKLYRPFEKWLIRRADMIVGTTPVYVQQSPMLKEVQHKVDYIPIGVEELQPTPEGVERIRSQYPGKKIVYSLGRLVEYKGFVHLVDAASHLDEEYVVLIGGNGPLRETIERRIEELELQDKVKLLGYVKEE
;
A
#
# COMPACT_ATOMS: atom_id res chain seq x y z
N MET A 1 -23.17 12.69 1.35
CA MET A 1 -22.18 12.29 0.32
C MET A 1 -21.70 10.89 0.67
N LYS A 2 -21.85 9.96 -0.27
CA LYS A 2 -21.45 8.57 -0.10
C LYS A 2 -20.25 8.26 -1.00
N ILE A 3 -19.17 7.76 -0.40
CA ILE A 3 -17.87 7.54 -1.04
C ILE A 3 -17.60 6.04 -1.17
N LEU A 4 -17.04 5.62 -2.31
CA LEU A 4 -16.50 4.28 -2.48
C LEU A 4 -14.99 4.35 -2.72
N GLN A 5 -14.22 3.76 -1.82
CA GLN A 5 -12.82 3.45 -2.06
C GLN A 5 -12.73 2.21 -2.95
N LEU A 6 -12.04 2.29 -4.09
CA LEU A 6 -12.02 1.23 -5.09
C LEU A 6 -10.59 0.78 -5.41
N GLY A 7 -10.36 -0.51 -5.32
CA GLY A 7 -9.12 -1.15 -5.78
C GLY A 7 -8.51 -2.14 -4.80
N LYS A 8 -7.32 -2.60 -5.17
CA LYS A 8 -6.46 -3.42 -4.35
C LYS A 8 -7.10 -4.71 -3.83
N PHE A 9 -6.66 -5.20 -2.68
CA PHE A 9 -7.14 -6.47 -2.13
C PHE A 9 -7.12 -6.50 -0.59
N TYR A 10 -7.84 -7.47 -0.07
CA TYR A 10 -7.91 -7.76 1.36
C TYR A 10 -7.66 -9.28 1.58
N PRO A 11 -6.91 -9.71 2.61
CA PRO A 11 -6.33 -8.89 3.68
C PRO A 11 -5.20 -7.96 3.22
N ILE A 12 -4.85 -6.98 4.06
CA ILE A 12 -3.82 -5.97 3.80
C ILE A 12 -2.44 -6.64 3.72
N GLU A 13 -1.73 -6.42 2.60
CA GLU A 13 -0.36 -6.93 2.40
C GLU A 13 0.65 -5.81 2.10
N GLY A 14 0.18 -4.58 1.85
CA GLY A 14 1.03 -3.48 1.45
C GLY A 14 0.51 -2.10 1.83
N GLY A 15 1.34 -1.09 1.61
CA GLY A 15 1.04 0.28 2.02
C GLY A 15 -0.16 0.90 1.32
N VAL A 16 -0.42 0.57 0.05
CA VAL A 16 -1.57 1.13 -0.68
C VAL A 16 -2.90 0.59 -0.14
N GLU A 17 -2.95 -0.70 0.16
CA GLU A 17 -4.11 -1.33 0.80
C GLU A 17 -4.37 -0.74 2.18
N LYS A 18 -3.30 -0.49 2.96
CA LYS A 18 -3.39 0.16 4.29
C LYS A 18 -3.94 1.57 4.15
N VAL A 19 -3.41 2.40 3.26
CA VAL A 19 -3.92 3.76 3.01
C VAL A 19 -5.40 3.75 2.63
N MET A 20 -5.81 2.82 1.78
CA MET A 20 -7.20 2.68 1.36
C MET A 20 -8.11 2.31 2.53
N LEU A 21 -7.69 1.37 3.40
CA LEU A 21 -8.44 1.01 4.60
C LEU A 21 -8.49 2.17 5.60
N ASP A 22 -7.36 2.86 5.84
CA ASP A 22 -7.27 3.99 6.77
C ASP A 22 -8.16 5.16 6.33
N LEU A 23 -8.20 5.45 5.03
CA LEU A 23 -9.14 6.44 4.49
C LEU A 23 -10.60 6.00 4.69
N THR A 24 -10.90 4.72 4.47
CA THR A 24 -12.27 4.19 4.68
C THR A 24 -12.66 4.31 6.14
N THR A 25 -11.84 3.83 7.06
CA THR A 25 -12.12 3.85 8.50
C THR A 25 -12.10 5.27 9.06
N GLY A 26 -11.15 6.09 8.65
CA GLY A 26 -11.00 7.46 9.12
C GLY A 26 -12.14 8.39 8.68
N LEU A 27 -12.63 8.26 7.44
CA LEU A 27 -13.77 9.03 6.94
C LEU A 27 -15.08 8.54 7.59
N SER A 28 -15.28 7.23 7.67
CA SER A 28 -16.48 6.66 8.27
C SER A 28 -16.57 6.90 9.79
N ALA A 29 -15.46 6.92 10.51
CA ALA A 29 -15.41 7.31 11.91
C ALA A 29 -15.81 8.80 12.15
N ARG A 30 -15.68 9.64 11.12
CA ARG A 30 -16.13 11.04 11.13
C ARG A 30 -17.57 11.23 10.64
N GLY A 31 -18.34 10.14 10.46
CA GLY A 31 -19.74 10.18 10.05
C GLY A 31 -19.94 10.35 8.53
N ILE A 32 -18.90 10.17 7.72
CA ILE A 32 -19.03 10.18 6.26
C ILE A 32 -19.26 8.75 5.77
N ASP A 33 -20.34 8.51 5.03
CA ASP A 33 -20.58 7.18 4.45
C ASP A 33 -19.48 6.84 3.46
N CYS A 34 -18.60 5.92 3.85
CA CYS A 34 -17.43 5.53 3.10
C CYS A 34 -17.24 4.01 3.12
N ASP A 35 -17.53 3.38 1.99
CA ASP A 35 -17.37 1.94 1.79
C ASP A 35 -16.06 1.66 1.02
N MET A 36 -15.57 0.41 1.11
CA MET A 36 -14.40 -0.10 0.40
C MET A 36 -14.78 -1.30 -0.48
N LEU A 37 -14.48 -1.26 -1.78
CA LEU A 37 -14.59 -2.41 -2.68
C LEU A 37 -13.20 -2.84 -3.13
N CYS A 38 -12.81 -4.06 -2.76
CA CYS A 38 -11.50 -4.63 -3.07
C CYS A 38 -11.61 -6.11 -3.47
N ALA A 39 -10.54 -6.64 -4.08
CA ALA A 39 -10.45 -8.07 -4.38
C ALA A 39 -10.12 -8.88 -3.12
N SER A 40 -10.57 -10.14 -3.03
CA SER A 40 -10.20 -11.06 -1.95
C SER A 40 -10.22 -12.49 -2.43
N MET A 41 -9.27 -13.30 -1.97
CA MET A 41 -9.30 -14.75 -2.25
C MET A 41 -10.46 -15.45 -1.53
N LYS A 42 -10.87 -14.91 -0.38
CA LYS A 42 -12.07 -15.34 0.36
C LYS A 42 -13.07 -14.20 0.33
N PRO A 43 -14.16 -14.29 -0.46
CA PRO A 43 -15.19 -13.26 -0.50
C PRO A 43 -15.77 -13.01 0.88
N GLN A 44 -15.91 -11.74 1.24
CA GLN A 44 -16.44 -11.36 2.55
C GLN A 44 -17.03 -9.95 2.51
N GLN A 45 -17.93 -9.70 3.44
CA GLN A 45 -18.42 -8.37 3.74
C GLN A 45 -18.20 -8.12 5.23
N ILE A 46 -17.53 -7.01 5.55
CA ILE A 46 -17.19 -6.64 6.90
C ILE A 46 -17.82 -5.28 7.19
N GLN A 47 -18.57 -5.19 8.28
CA GLN A 47 -19.00 -3.91 8.82
C GLN A 47 -17.85 -3.31 9.62
N LEU A 48 -17.30 -2.18 9.18
CA LEU A 48 -16.19 -1.50 9.85
C LEU A 48 -16.72 -0.64 11.01
N ASN A 49 -17.80 0.10 10.76
CA ASN A 49 -18.53 0.91 11.74
C ASN A 49 -19.90 1.28 11.16
N ASN A 50 -20.63 2.21 11.78
CA ASN A 50 -21.97 2.59 11.33
C ASN A 50 -22.03 3.23 9.93
N HIS A 51 -20.92 3.80 9.44
CA HIS A 51 -20.82 4.53 8.18
C HIS A 51 -19.88 3.89 7.16
N GLY A 52 -19.29 2.71 7.46
CA GLY A 52 -18.30 2.08 6.59
C GLY A 52 -18.42 0.57 6.52
N ARG A 53 -18.35 0.06 5.28
CA ARG A 53 -18.34 -1.38 4.98
C ARG A 53 -17.19 -1.71 4.05
N LEU A 54 -16.67 -2.92 4.18
CA LEU A 54 -15.67 -3.50 3.28
C LEU A 54 -16.32 -4.65 2.50
N PHE A 55 -16.27 -4.56 1.18
CA PHE A 55 -16.70 -5.60 0.23
C PHE A 55 -15.46 -6.24 -0.39
N GLY A 56 -15.04 -7.38 0.14
CA GLY A 56 -14.00 -8.23 -0.43
C GLY A 56 -14.62 -9.18 -1.46
N VAL A 57 -14.46 -8.89 -2.76
CA VAL A 57 -15.05 -9.70 -3.83
C VAL A 57 -14.08 -10.74 -4.36
N LYS A 58 -14.60 -11.89 -4.81
CA LYS A 58 -13.81 -13.04 -5.23
C LYS A 58 -12.75 -12.69 -6.28
N ALA A 59 -11.49 -12.95 -5.96
CA ALA A 59 -10.40 -13.00 -6.90
C ALA A 59 -10.15 -14.44 -7.38
N LEU A 60 -9.67 -14.60 -8.62
CA LEU A 60 -9.29 -15.87 -9.19
C LEU A 60 -7.84 -16.21 -8.87
N LYS A 61 -6.94 -15.24 -9.07
CA LYS A 61 -5.50 -15.38 -8.83
C LYS A 61 -4.82 -14.02 -8.78
N LYS A 62 -3.58 -13.98 -8.28
CA LYS A 62 -2.71 -12.80 -8.29
C LYS A 62 -1.72 -12.91 -9.45
N ILE A 63 -1.66 -11.93 -10.32
CA ILE A 63 -0.72 -11.84 -11.43
C ILE A 63 -0.03 -10.48 -11.36
N ALA A 64 1.30 -10.47 -11.35
CA ALA A 64 2.09 -9.24 -11.41
C ALA A 64 1.64 -8.15 -10.41
N ALA A 65 1.40 -8.53 -9.16
CA ALA A 65 0.88 -7.71 -8.07
C ALA A 65 -0.58 -7.21 -8.24
N THR A 66 -1.30 -7.70 -9.25
CA THR A 66 -2.74 -7.40 -9.47
C THR A 66 -3.57 -8.64 -9.16
N MET A 67 -4.61 -8.48 -8.36
CA MET A 67 -5.63 -9.51 -8.16
C MET A 67 -6.62 -9.51 -9.33
N ILE A 68 -6.68 -10.61 -10.08
CA ILE A 68 -7.64 -10.78 -11.18
C ILE A 68 -9.00 -11.13 -10.59
N SER A 69 -9.92 -10.18 -10.62
CA SER A 69 -11.24 -10.27 -9.99
C SER A 69 -12.36 -9.78 -10.93
N PRO A 70 -12.87 -10.62 -11.84
CA PRO A 70 -14.02 -10.27 -12.68
C PRO A 70 -15.25 -9.88 -11.85
N SER A 71 -15.40 -10.45 -10.66
CA SER A 71 -16.49 -10.12 -9.74
C SER A 71 -16.48 -8.66 -9.29
N MET A 72 -15.29 -7.99 -9.26
CA MET A 72 -15.20 -6.56 -8.97
C MET A 72 -15.96 -5.73 -10.02
N VAL A 73 -15.83 -6.10 -11.30
CA VAL A 73 -16.54 -5.43 -12.41
C VAL A 73 -18.05 -5.54 -12.24
N TRP A 74 -18.53 -6.74 -11.98
CA TRP A 74 -19.98 -6.99 -11.82
C TRP A 74 -20.53 -6.33 -10.55
N THR A 75 -19.80 -6.39 -9.45
CA THR A 75 -20.22 -5.78 -8.20
C THR A 75 -20.28 -4.27 -8.35
N LEU A 76 -19.20 -3.65 -8.86
CA LEU A 76 -19.20 -2.19 -9.05
C LEU A 76 -20.33 -1.73 -9.97
N ARG A 77 -20.60 -2.43 -11.07
CA ARG A 77 -21.70 -2.10 -11.98
C ARG A 77 -23.06 -2.08 -11.29
N LYS A 78 -23.26 -2.95 -10.29
CA LYS A 78 -24.50 -3.02 -9.52
C LYS A 78 -24.64 -1.87 -8.53
N ILE A 79 -23.54 -1.56 -7.80
CA ILE A 79 -23.59 -0.63 -6.65
C ILE A 79 -23.15 0.80 -6.98
N ALA A 80 -22.48 1.04 -8.12
CA ALA A 80 -21.89 2.34 -8.44
C ALA A 80 -22.85 3.52 -8.32
N LYS A 81 -24.12 3.32 -8.68
CA LYS A 81 -25.18 4.36 -8.62
C LYS A 81 -25.54 4.80 -7.20
N GLU A 82 -25.14 4.03 -6.18
CA GLU A 82 -25.37 4.37 -4.79
C GLU A 82 -24.36 5.40 -4.24
N TYR A 83 -23.30 5.70 -5.00
CA TYR A 83 -22.20 6.55 -4.57
C TYR A 83 -22.16 7.86 -5.36
N ASP A 84 -21.81 8.93 -4.65
CA ASP A 84 -21.59 10.26 -5.23
C ASP A 84 -20.18 10.37 -5.79
N LEU A 85 -19.20 9.68 -5.14
CA LEU A 85 -17.78 9.73 -5.45
C LEU A 85 -17.17 8.34 -5.39
N ILE A 86 -16.35 8.01 -6.41
CA ILE A 86 -15.48 6.84 -6.39
C ILE A 86 -14.03 7.30 -6.32
N HIS A 87 -13.31 6.84 -5.28
CA HIS A 87 -11.88 7.10 -5.07
C HIS A 87 -11.08 5.87 -5.48
N VAL A 88 -10.39 5.96 -6.61
CA VAL A 88 -9.63 4.85 -7.22
C VAL A 88 -8.19 4.89 -6.78
N HIS A 89 -7.64 3.77 -6.29
CA HIS A 89 -6.26 3.67 -5.86
C HIS A 89 -5.36 3.06 -6.95
N HIS A 90 -4.57 3.90 -7.61
CA HIS A 90 -3.63 3.51 -8.68
C HIS A 90 -2.25 3.13 -8.10
N PRO A 91 -1.56 2.09 -8.64
CA PRO A 91 -1.92 1.28 -9.80
C PRO A 91 -2.82 0.09 -9.43
N ASP A 92 -3.94 -0.03 -10.10
CA ASP A 92 -4.78 -1.22 -10.08
C ASP A 92 -5.54 -1.38 -11.40
N PRO A 93 -5.09 -2.24 -12.32
CA PRO A 93 -5.76 -2.49 -13.60
C PRO A 93 -7.19 -3.01 -13.46
N MET A 94 -7.49 -3.81 -12.42
CA MET A 94 -8.85 -4.33 -12.22
C MET A 94 -9.82 -3.26 -11.75
N ALA A 95 -9.40 -2.38 -10.84
CA ALA A 95 -10.20 -1.23 -10.42
C ALA A 95 -10.49 -0.28 -11.59
N CYS A 96 -9.47 -0.02 -12.42
CA CYS A 96 -9.62 0.77 -13.64
C CYS A 96 -10.64 0.15 -14.60
N LEU A 97 -10.53 -1.14 -14.88
CA LEU A 97 -11.47 -1.87 -15.74
C LEU A 97 -12.89 -1.88 -15.14
N ALA A 98 -13.01 -2.10 -13.83
CA ALA A 98 -14.29 -2.09 -13.15
C ALA A 98 -14.97 -0.73 -13.27
N LEU A 99 -14.24 0.36 -13.04
CA LEU A 99 -14.78 1.71 -13.20
C LEU A 99 -15.19 1.98 -14.67
N PHE A 100 -14.33 1.59 -15.63
CA PHE A 100 -14.63 1.73 -17.06
C PHE A 100 -15.95 1.05 -17.44
N CYS A 101 -16.13 -0.20 -16.99
CA CYS A 101 -17.32 -0.99 -17.30
C CYS A 101 -18.56 -0.62 -16.47
N SER A 102 -18.42 0.14 -15.38
CA SER A 102 -19.54 0.48 -14.48
C SER A 102 -20.52 1.48 -15.08
N GLY A 103 -20.04 2.31 -16.01
CA GLY A 103 -20.82 3.44 -16.53
C GLY A 103 -21.04 4.56 -15.50
N PHE A 104 -20.27 4.60 -14.42
CA PHE A 104 -20.39 5.60 -13.36
C PHE A 104 -20.24 7.04 -13.89
N LYS A 105 -21.17 7.92 -13.49
CA LYS A 105 -21.21 9.32 -13.92
C LYS A 105 -20.88 10.33 -12.81
N GLY A 106 -20.78 9.86 -11.56
CA GLY A 106 -20.42 10.71 -10.41
C GLY A 106 -18.95 11.14 -10.43
N LYS A 107 -18.51 11.74 -9.34
CA LYS A 107 -17.13 12.24 -9.20
C LYS A 107 -16.11 11.12 -9.04
N VAL A 108 -14.96 11.28 -9.67
CA VAL A 108 -13.84 10.33 -9.59
C VAL A 108 -12.61 11.05 -9.07
N VAL A 109 -12.10 10.58 -7.94
CA VAL A 109 -10.76 10.92 -7.42
C VAL A 109 -9.82 9.78 -7.75
N LEU A 110 -8.66 10.08 -8.30
CA LEU A 110 -7.61 9.11 -8.61
C LEU A 110 -6.45 9.31 -7.65
N HIS A 111 -6.23 8.36 -6.75
CA HIS A 111 -5.08 8.38 -5.86
C HIS A 111 -3.87 7.75 -6.54
N TRP A 112 -2.88 8.56 -6.86
CA TRP A 112 -1.68 8.18 -7.59
C TRP A 112 -0.57 7.80 -6.61
N HIS A 113 -0.48 6.50 -6.24
CA HIS A 113 0.53 6.02 -5.28
C HIS A 113 1.88 5.76 -5.94
N SER A 114 1.90 5.28 -7.18
CA SER A 114 3.14 5.03 -7.92
C SER A 114 2.92 4.91 -9.43
N ASP A 115 3.96 5.27 -10.20
CA ASP A 115 4.06 4.91 -11.61
C ASP A 115 4.33 3.41 -11.75
N ILE A 116 3.88 2.81 -12.87
CA ILE A 116 4.18 1.42 -13.19
C ILE A 116 5.49 1.38 -13.97
N LEU A 117 6.58 1.03 -13.28
CA LEU A 117 7.93 0.99 -13.88
C LEU A 117 8.33 -0.39 -14.41
N LYS A 118 7.79 -1.46 -13.82
CA LYS A 118 8.06 -2.86 -14.18
C LYS A 118 6.99 -3.39 -15.15
N GLN A 119 7.20 -4.59 -15.73
CA GLN A 119 6.20 -5.31 -16.56
C GLN A 119 5.83 -4.59 -17.88
N LYS A 120 6.83 -4.14 -18.61
CA LYS A 120 6.67 -3.31 -19.84
C LYS A 120 5.69 -3.89 -20.88
N SER A 121 5.58 -5.20 -21.04
CA SER A 121 4.66 -5.84 -21.98
C SER A 121 3.19 -5.73 -21.55
N LEU A 122 2.89 -6.05 -20.29
CA LEU A 122 1.54 -5.91 -19.73
C LEU A 122 1.12 -4.43 -19.66
N LEU A 123 2.08 -3.56 -19.41
CA LEU A 123 1.84 -2.12 -19.37
C LEU A 123 1.37 -1.58 -20.73
N LYS A 124 1.89 -2.08 -21.85
CA LYS A 124 1.42 -1.67 -23.20
C LYS A 124 -0.08 -1.91 -23.37
N LEU A 125 -0.59 -3.05 -22.86
CA LEU A 125 -2.02 -3.39 -22.92
C LEU A 125 -2.85 -2.52 -21.97
N TYR A 126 -2.30 -2.18 -20.80
CA TYR A 126 -2.99 -1.36 -19.78
C TYR A 126 -2.98 0.15 -20.10
N ARG A 127 -1.97 0.67 -20.78
CA ARG A 127 -1.79 2.11 -21.09
C ARG A 127 -3.03 2.83 -21.61
N PRO A 128 -3.84 2.30 -22.54
CA PRO A 128 -5.05 2.98 -23.00
C PRO A 128 -6.05 3.21 -21.86
N PHE A 129 -6.21 2.22 -20.97
CA PHE A 129 -7.09 2.30 -19.81
C PHE A 129 -6.56 3.26 -18.74
N GLU A 130 -5.26 3.25 -18.48
CA GLU A 130 -4.59 4.18 -17.59
C GLU A 130 -4.77 5.63 -18.07
N LYS A 131 -4.53 5.91 -19.35
CA LYS A 131 -4.79 7.23 -19.94
C LYS A 131 -6.26 7.62 -19.88
N TRP A 132 -7.17 6.67 -20.08
CA TRP A 132 -8.60 6.91 -19.91
C TRP A 132 -8.91 7.28 -18.44
N LEU A 133 -8.39 6.55 -17.48
CA LEU A 133 -8.61 6.80 -16.05
C LEU A 133 -8.10 8.18 -15.63
N ILE A 134 -6.88 8.55 -16.07
CA ILE A 134 -6.30 9.87 -15.84
C ILE A 134 -7.22 10.97 -16.41
N ARG A 135 -7.75 10.80 -17.63
CA ARG A 135 -8.69 11.78 -18.23
C ARG A 135 -10.03 11.82 -17.52
N ARG A 136 -10.56 10.65 -17.11
CA ARG A 136 -11.86 10.49 -16.45
C ARG A 136 -11.87 11.09 -15.04
N ALA A 137 -10.75 11.05 -14.35
CA ALA A 137 -10.66 11.60 -13.00
C ALA A 137 -10.98 13.10 -12.97
N ASP A 138 -11.81 13.52 -12.05
CA ASP A 138 -12.09 14.92 -11.77
C ASP A 138 -10.94 15.57 -11.00
N MET A 139 -10.26 14.77 -10.14
CA MET A 139 -9.09 15.17 -9.37
C MET A 139 -8.12 14.00 -9.27
N ILE A 140 -6.84 14.29 -9.27
CA ILE A 140 -5.77 13.32 -9.06
C ILE A 140 -5.01 13.75 -7.80
N VAL A 141 -4.82 12.84 -6.86
CA VAL A 141 -4.12 13.10 -5.61
C VAL A 141 -2.91 12.19 -5.49
N GLY A 142 -1.74 12.75 -5.29
CA GLY A 142 -0.55 11.97 -4.96
C GLY A 142 -0.10 12.15 -3.53
N THR A 143 1.01 11.52 -3.17
CA THR A 143 1.49 11.48 -1.78
C THR A 143 2.50 12.58 -1.45
N THR A 144 3.22 13.09 -2.45
CA THR A 144 4.19 14.18 -2.29
C THR A 144 4.18 15.11 -3.50
N PRO A 145 4.49 16.42 -3.31
CA PRO A 145 4.50 17.38 -4.42
C PRO A 145 5.54 17.02 -5.49
N VAL A 146 6.74 16.65 -5.09
CA VAL A 146 7.83 16.27 -6.02
C VAL A 146 7.40 15.10 -6.90
N TYR A 147 6.77 14.10 -6.31
CA TYR A 147 6.37 12.90 -7.03
C TYR A 147 5.31 13.17 -8.10
N VAL A 148 4.26 13.94 -7.77
CA VAL A 148 3.21 14.24 -8.73
C VAL A 148 3.66 15.19 -9.84
N GLN A 149 4.60 16.10 -9.55
CA GLN A 149 5.17 17.01 -10.54
C GLN A 149 6.12 16.30 -11.53
N GLN A 150 6.86 15.30 -11.05
CA GLN A 150 7.85 14.58 -11.86
C GLN A 150 7.27 13.36 -12.58
N SER A 151 6.05 12.90 -12.26
CA SER A 151 5.45 11.76 -12.95
C SER A 151 5.21 12.06 -14.43
N PRO A 152 5.83 11.29 -15.35
CA PRO A 152 5.64 11.49 -16.80
C PRO A 152 4.18 11.32 -17.22
N MET A 153 3.40 10.53 -16.48
CA MET A 153 2.00 10.24 -16.79
C MET A 153 1.07 11.39 -16.43
N LEU A 154 1.45 12.22 -15.45
CA LEU A 154 0.63 13.32 -14.95
C LEU A 154 1.00 14.67 -15.57
N LYS A 155 2.05 14.75 -16.39
CA LYS A 155 2.59 15.99 -16.94
C LYS A 155 1.55 16.86 -17.66
N GLU A 156 0.65 16.25 -18.43
CA GLU A 156 -0.35 16.96 -19.23
C GLU A 156 -1.61 17.36 -18.43
N VAL A 157 -1.75 16.87 -17.20
CA VAL A 157 -2.98 17.03 -16.39
C VAL A 157 -2.73 17.73 -15.05
N GLN A 158 -1.61 18.45 -14.91
CA GLN A 158 -1.21 19.14 -13.68
C GLN A 158 -2.27 20.10 -13.13
N HIS A 159 -3.15 20.63 -13.97
CA HIS A 159 -4.25 21.52 -13.58
C HIS A 159 -5.31 20.86 -12.66
N LYS A 160 -5.32 19.55 -12.55
CA LYS A 160 -6.22 18.76 -11.65
C LYS A 160 -5.45 17.82 -10.74
N VAL A 161 -4.16 18.05 -10.57
CA VAL A 161 -3.29 17.27 -9.69
C VAL A 161 -3.02 18.05 -8.42
N ASP A 162 -3.16 17.37 -7.28
CA ASP A 162 -2.79 17.88 -5.97
C ASP A 162 -2.08 16.80 -5.17
N TYR A 163 -1.65 17.08 -3.96
CA TYR A 163 -1.03 16.10 -3.10
C TYR A 163 -1.60 16.15 -1.69
N ILE A 164 -1.75 14.98 -1.09
CA ILE A 164 -2.11 14.81 0.32
C ILE A 164 -1.13 13.81 0.91
N PRO A 165 -0.26 14.22 1.86
CA PRO A 165 0.66 13.30 2.52
C PRO A 165 -0.11 12.20 3.25
N ILE A 166 0.46 10.99 3.22
CA ILE A 166 -0.11 9.87 3.97
C ILE A 166 0.06 10.14 5.45
N GLY A 167 -1.04 10.17 6.19
CA GLY A 167 -1.04 10.26 7.64
C GLY A 167 -0.51 8.97 8.27
N VAL A 168 0.17 9.11 9.39
CA VAL A 168 0.64 8.01 10.22
C VAL A 168 0.07 8.22 11.62
N GLU A 169 -0.53 7.16 12.18
CA GLU A 169 -0.97 7.18 13.57
C GLU A 169 0.25 7.19 14.49
N GLU A 170 0.17 7.98 15.55
CA GLU A 170 1.20 8.00 16.58
C GLU A 170 1.14 6.70 17.37
N LEU A 171 2.22 5.91 17.28
CA LEU A 171 2.34 4.67 18.03
C LEU A 171 2.64 4.98 19.50
N GLN A 172 1.86 4.42 20.40
CA GLN A 172 2.09 4.50 21.84
C GLN A 172 2.76 3.21 22.30
N PRO A 173 4.09 3.24 22.58
CA PRO A 173 4.78 2.05 23.03
C PRO A 173 4.31 1.66 24.44
N THR A 174 4.07 0.38 24.69
CA THR A 174 3.79 -0.12 26.03
C THR A 174 5.06 -0.19 26.86
N PRO A 175 5.06 0.22 28.13
CA PRO A 175 6.24 0.13 29.00
C PRO A 175 6.82 -1.29 29.06
N GLU A 176 5.95 -2.30 29.11
CA GLU A 176 6.33 -3.72 29.14
C GLU A 176 7.00 -4.15 27.84
N GLY A 177 6.50 -3.67 26.67
CA GLY A 177 7.09 -3.93 25.36
C GLY A 177 8.48 -3.31 25.22
N VAL A 178 8.64 -2.09 25.72
CA VAL A 178 9.94 -1.39 25.74
C VAL A 178 10.95 -2.15 26.59
N GLU A 179 10.56 -2.55 27.82
CA GLU A 179 11.44 -3.26 28.73
C GLU A 179 11.81 -4.65 28.20
N ARG A 180 10.87 -5.36 27.58
CA ARG A 180 11.12 -6.65 26.92
C ARG A 180 12.20 -6.56 25.85
N ILE A 181 12.16 -5.50 25.01
CA ILE A 181 13.17 -5.31 23.98
C ILE A 181 14.52 -4.90 24.59
N ARG A 182 14.53 -3.98 25.57
CA ARG A 182 15.75 -3.53 26.23
C ARG A 182 16.49 -4.66 26.95
N SER A 183 15.75 -5.55 27.60
CA SER A 183 16.33 -6.71 28.31
C SER A 183 16.98 -7.73 27.35
N GLN A 184 16.54 -7.81 26.09
CA GLN A 184 17.15 -8.66 25.09
C GLN A 184 18.48 -8.10 24.55
N TYR A 185 18.68 -6.77 24.63
CA TYR A 185 19.87 -6.08 24.11
C TYR A 185 20.44 -5.11 25.16
N PRO A 186 20.91 -5.64 26.32
CA PRO A 186 21.35 -4.81 27.44
C PRO A 186 22.53 -3.93 27.04
N GLY A 187 22.41 -2.63 27.30
CA GLY A 187 23.46 -1.63 27.00
C GLY A 187 23.65 -1.30 25.53
N LYS A 188 22.90 -1.91 24.62
CA LYS A 188 23.02 -1.64 23.18
C LYS A 188 22.14 -0.47 22.72
N LYS A 189 22.64 0.27 21.75
CA LYS A 189 21.90 1.22 20.94
C LYS A 189 21.23 0.47 19.79
N ILE A 190 19.88 0.50 19.73
CA ILE A 190 19.11 -0.27 18.75
C ILE A 190 18.86 0.58 17.50
N VAL A 191 19.32 0.08 16.34
CA VAL A 191 18.92 0.58 15.02
C VAL A 191 17.85 -0.37 14.49
N TYR A 192 16.63 0.14 14.29
CA TYR A 192 15.52 -0.67 13.81
C TYR A 192 15.04 -0.25 12.43
N SER A 193 14.81 -1.22 11.55
CA SER A 193 14.21 -0.98 10.25
C SER A 193 13.17 -2.07 9.94
N LEU A 194 11.99 -1.66 9.47
CA LEU A 194 10.88 -2.56 9.15
C LEU A 194 10.46 -2.38 7.70
N GLY A 195 10.32 -3.49 6.98
CA GLY A 195 9.78 -3.44 5.63
C GLY A 195 9.91 -4.74 4.85
N ARG A 196 9.30 -4.77 3.68
CA ARG A 196 9.45 -5.89 2.76
C ARG A 196 10.89 -5.97 2.25
N LEU A 197 11.53 -7.12 2.34
CA LEU A 197 12.93 -7.33 1.91
C LEU A 197 13.01 -7.41 0.38
N VAL A 198 13.01 -6.23 -0.25
CA VAL A 198 13.08 -6.03 -1.70
C VAL A 198 14.15 -4.98 -2.03
N GLU A 199 14.65 -5.01 -3.26
CA GLU A 199 15.80 -4.22 -3.73
C GLU A 199 15.71 -2.71 -3.39
N TYR A 200 14.58 -2.06 -3.73
CA TYR A 200 14.42 -0.62 -3.54
C TYR A 200 14.32 -0.16 -2.08
N LYS A 201 14.20 -1.08 -1.12
CA LYS A 201 14.24 -0.78 0.32
C LYS A 201 15.66 -0.68 0.88
N GLY A 202 16.66 -1.16 0.14
CA GLY A 202 18.07 -0.95 0.46
C GLY A 202 18.59 -1.67 1.71
N PHE A 203 17.96 -2.76 2.16
CA PHE A 203 18.40 -3.49 3.36
C PHE A 203 19.82 -4.04 3.26
N VAL A 204 20.32 -4.36 2.06
CA VAL A 204 21.71 -4.78 1.86
C VAL A 204 22.65 -3.64 2.26
N HIS A 205 22.33 -2.39 1.88
CA HIS A 205 23.13 -1.22 2.27
C HIS A 205 23.09 -0.95 3.78
N LEU A 206 21.98 -1.29 4.45
CA LEU A 206 21.90 -1.21 5.91
C LEU A 206 22.84 -2.22 6.57
N VAL A 207 22.98 -3.43 6.01
CA VAL A 207 23.94 -4.43 6.47
C VAL A 207 25.36 -3.94 6.24
N ASP A 208 25.66 -3.39 5.05
CA ASP A 208 26.97 -2.81 4.76
C ASP A 208 27.30 -1.67 5.74
N ALA A 209 26.35 -0.78 6.02
CA ALA A 209 26.51 0.29 6.99
C ALA A 209 26.75 -0.22 8.43
N ALA A 210 26.16 -1.35 8.80
CA ALA A 210 26.34 -1.95 10.11
C ALA A 210 27.78 -2.39 10.39
N SER A 211 28.57 -2.69 9.35
CA SER A 211 30.01 -3.02 9.49
C SER A 211 30.85 -1.84 10.00
N HIS A 212 30.36 -0.61 9.85
CA HIS A 212 31.04 0.60 10.30
C HIS A 212 30.58 1.06 11.70
N LEU A 213 29.59 0.39 12.29
CA LEU A 213 29.13 0.67 13.66
C LEU A 213 30.02 -0.05 14.67
N ASP A 214 30.25 0.57 15.82
CA ASP A 214 30.95 -0.06 16.94
C ASP A 214 30.08 -1.12 17.67
N GLU A 215 30.64 -1.72 18.71
CA GLU A 215 29.99 -2.80 19.47
C GLU A 215 28.83 -2.32 20.35
N GLU A 216 28.61 -1.02 20.48
CA GLU A 216 27.46 -0.50 21.21
C GLU A 216 26.14 -0.65 20.45
N TYR A 217 26.19 -0.93 19.13
CA TYR A 217 25.01 -1.00 18.27
C TYR A 217 24.57 -2.43 18.02
N VAL A 218 23.25 -2.59 17.88
CA VAL A 218 22.59 -3.76 17.30
C VAL A 218 21.61 -3.28 16.23
N VAL A 219 21.60 -3.93 15.07
CA VAL A 219 20.70 -3.61 13.96
C VAL A 219 19.63 -4.69 13.86
N LEU A 220 18.38 -4.30 14.00
CA LEU A 220 17.22 -5.18 13.96
C LEU A 220 16.43 -4.92 12.67
N ILE A 221 16.32 -5.93 11.80
CA ILE A 221 15.62 -5.84 10.52
C ILE A 221 14.37 -6.70 10.58
N GLY A 222 13.20 -6.05 10.63
CA GLY A 222 11.91 -6.71 10.58
C GLY A 222 11.37 -6.82 9.16
N GLY A 223 10.67 -7.90 8.87
CA GLY A 223 10.02 -8.15 7.60
C GLY A 223 10.49 -9.40 6.86
N ASN A 224 9.80 -9.70 5.77
CA ASN A 224 10.11 -10.81 4.87
C ASN A 224 10.13 -10.34 3.41
N GLY A 225 10.78 -11.13 2.54
CA GLY A 225 10.82 -10.83 1.11
C GLY A 225 11.84 -11.67 0.35
N PRO A 226 11.88 -11.53 -0.98
CA PRO A 226 12.73 -12.34 -1.85
C PRO A 226 14.24 -12.13 -1.63
N LEU A 227 14.65 -11.03 -0.98
CA LEU A 227 16.07 -10.77 -0.68
C LEU A 227 16.54 -11.33 0.67
N ARG A 228 15.69 -12.09 1.41
CA ARG A 228 16.06 -12.62 2.72
C ARG A 228 17.38 -13.38 2.67
N GLU A 229 17.49 -14.38 1.80
CA GLU A 229 18.71 -15.21 1.65
C GLU A 229 19.94 -14.38 1.23
N THR A 230 19.74 -13.35 0.39
CA THR A 230 20.81 -12.44 -0.02
C THR A 230 21.32 -11.61 1.16
N ILE A 231 20.42 -11.15 2.01
CA ILE A 231 20.75 -10.37 3.20
C ILE A 231 21.43 -11.27 4.24
N GLU A 232 20.93 -12.48 4.47
CA GLU A 232 21.55 -13.47 5.37
C GLU A 232 23.00 -13.78 4.94
N ARG A 233 23.22 -14.06 3.66
CA ARG A 233 24.57 -14.27 3.12
C ARG A 233 25.47 -13.04 3.32
N ARG A 234 24.95 -11.83 3.10
CA ARG A 234 25.73 -10.61 3.29
C ARG A 234 26.13 -10.39 4.75
N ILE A 235 25.27 -10.73 5.69
CA ILE A 235 25.58 -10.72 7.13
C ILE A 235 26.71 -11.71 7.45
N GLU A 236 26.68 -12.91 6.87
CA GLU A 236 27.72 -13.93 7.04
C GLU A 236 29.06 -13.49 6.43
N GLU A 237 29.08 -12.96 5.20
CA GLU A 237 30.27 -12.46 4.52
C GLU A 237 30.99 -11.36 5.31
N LEU A 238 30.25 -10.55 6.05
CA LEU A 238 30.78 -9.44 6.85
C LEU A 238 30.98 -9.80 8.33
N GLU A 239 30.74 -11.06 8.72
CA GLU A 239 30.84 -11.57 10.10
C GLU A 239 30.00 -10.76 11.11
N LEU A 240 28.78 -10.32 10.69
CA LEU A 240 27.90 -9.45 11.47
C LEU A 240 26.75 -10.18 12.18
N GLN A 241 26.80 -11.50 12.33
CA GLN A 241 25.69 -12.31 12.88
C GLN A 241 25.31 -11.88 14.31
N ASP A 242 26.26 -11.38 15.09
CA ASP A 242 25.99 -10.89 16.44
C ASP A 242 25.43 -9.47 16.47
N LYS A 243 25.71 -8.67 15.45
CA LYS A 243 25.31 -7.25 15.36
C LYS A 243 24.02 -7.03 14.57
N VAL A 244 23.77 -7.82 13.52
CA VAL A 244 22.57 -7.68 12.66
C VAL A 244 21.66 -8.88 12.84
N LYS A 245 20.38 -8.63 13.20
CA LYS A 245 19.37 -9.67 13.42
C LYS A 245 18.19 -9.51 12.48
N LEU A 246 17.85 -10.57 11.74
CA LEU A 246 16.62 -10.63 10.93
C LEU A 246 15.47 -11.18 11.76
N LEU A 247 14.50 -10.34 12.09
CA LEU A 247 13.39 -10.68 12.97
C LEU A 247 12.26 -11.45 12.27
N GLY A 248 12.28 -11.49 10.92
CA GLY A 248 11.15 -12.02 10.16
C GLY A 248 9.93 -11.12 10.21
N TYR A 249 8.74 -11.70 10.09
CA TYR A 249 7.49 -10.93 10.14
C TYR A 249 7.24 -10.44 11.57
N VAL A 250 7.17 -9.12 11.71
CA VAL A 250 6.84 -8.45 12.97
C VAL A 250 5.36 -8.12 12.94
N LYS A 251 4.60 -8.59 13.94
CA LYS A 251 3.18 -8.24 14.13
C LYS A 251 3.07 -6.92 14.87
N GLU A 252 2.02 -6.16 14.54
CA GLU A 252 1.54 -5.08 15.41
C GLU A 252 0.87 -5.75 16.62
N GLU A 253 1.48 -5.63 17.79
CA GLU A 253 0.92 -6.05 19.10
C GLU A 253 0.73 -4.82 19.99
#